data_e7260d9198c64a50324df62ea458e65a
#
_entry.id   e7260d9198c64a50324df62ea458e65a
#
_cell.length_a   1.000
_cell.length_b   1.000
_cell.length_c   1.000
_cell.angle_alpha   90.00
_cell.angle_beta   90.00
_cell.angle_gamma   90.00
#
_symmetry.space_group_name_H-M   'P 1'
#
loop_
_entity.id
_entity.type
_entity.pdbx_description
1 polymer ?
#
loop_
_entity_poly.entity_id
_entity_poly.type
_entity_poly.pdbx_seq_one_letter_code
_entity_poly.pdbx_strand_id
1 'polypeptide(L)'
;MLRKNPYSWWLGVPLACAALVACAGTVLQPAEVKATGLTREQAQEVLLVALKHQDYQLNKPGVFVDGDLQDDSGQPPHPGYFDFSLGYNDPKAGATEYWGLFSVSTATGDVWEINSCKRLDGSELRALQGQIMARTGKTLADEEPQRQGLGCEDQP
;
A
#
# COMPACT_ATOMS: atom_id res chain seq x y z
N MET A 1 78.43 3.39 -19.19
CA MET A 1 77.78 2.64 -18.12
C MET A 1 76.32 3.14 -18.03
N LEU A 2 75.35 2.43 -18.63
CA LEU A 2 73.97 2.82 -18.71
C LEU A 2 73.13 2.01 -17.71
N ARG A 3 72.46 2.68 -16.79
CA ARG A 3 71.51 2.07 -15.89
C ARG A 3 70.15 2.20 -16.54
N LYS A 4 69.49 1.05 -16.84
CA LYS A 4 68.07 0.94 -17.26
C LYS A 4 67.20 0.90 -16.02
N ASN A 5 66.23 1.81 -15.98
CA ASN A 5 65.12 1.79 -15.04
C ASN A 5 63.93 1.04 -15.69
N PRO A 6 63.32 0.03 -15.08
CA PRO A 6 62.07 -0.53 -15.57
C PRO A 6 60.88 0.15 -14.86
N TYR A 7 60.08 0.86 -15.62
CA TYR A 7 58.81 1.41 -15.19
C TYR A 7 57.83 0.26 -14.96
N SER A 8 57.44 0.09 -13.70
CA SER A 8 56.35 -0.78 -13.29
C SER A 8 55.01 -0.08 -13.56
N TRP A 9 54.25 -0.56 -14.52
CA TRP A 9 52.87 -0.10 -14.81
C TRP A 9 51.92 -0.84 -13.91
N TRP A 10 51.39 -0.18 -12.89
CA TRP A 10 50.26 -0.64 -12.12
C TRP A 10 48.97 -0.30 -12.90
N LEU A 11 48.41 -1.30 -13.55
CA LEU A 11 47.05 -1.23 -14.10
C LEU A 11 46.09 -1.33 -12.94
N GLY A 12 45.58 -0.19 -12.49
CA GLY A 12 44.44 -0.11 -11.59
C GLY A 12 43.16 -0.52 -12.33
N VAL A 13 42.60 -1.66 -11.97
CA VAL A 13 41.29 -2.09 -12.43
C VAL A 13 40.24 -1.31 -11.63
N PRO A 14 39.38 -0.50 -12.25
CA PRO A 14 38.27 0.10 -11.55
C PRO A 14 37.24 -0.97 -11.23
N LEU A 15 37.03 -1.23 -9.93
CA LEU A 15 35.94 -2.06 -9.42
C LEU A 15 34.63 -1.28 -9.63
N ALA A 16 33.93 -1.56 -10.70
CA ALA A 16 32.58 -1.05 -10.94
C ALA A 16 31.63 -1.74 -9.95
N CYS A 17 31.33 -1.07 -8.83
CA CYS A 17 30.22 -1.43 -7.97
C CYS A 17 28.92 -1.22 -8.75
N ALA A 18 28.38 -2.28 -9.35
CA ALA A 18 27.01 -2.31 -9.84
C ALA A 18 26.09 -2.27 -8.61
N ALA A 19 25.55 -1.10 -8.31
CA ALA A 19 24.46 -0.95 -7.35
C ALA A 19 23.23 -1.65 -7.94
N LEU A 20 22.93 -2.85 -7.47
CA LEU A 20 21.64 -3.51 -7.65
C LEU A 20 20.61 -2.69 -6.88
N VAL A 21 19.92 -1.80 -7.57
CA VAL A 21 18.70 -1.20 -7.08
C VAL A 21 17.65 -2.32 -7.07
N ALA A 22 17.58 -3.03 -5.95
CA ALA A 22 16.44 -3.88 -5.65
C ALA A 22 15.24 -2.94 -5.53
N CYS A 23 14.28 -3.02 -6.45
CA CYS A 23 12.94 -2.51 -6.24
C CYS A 23 12.29 -3.37 -5.14
N ALA A 24 12.70 -3.14 -3.89
CA ALA A 24 11.94 -3.57 -2.74
C ALA A 24 10.67 -2.73 -2.76
N GLY A 25 9.52 -3.35 -2.93
CA GLY A 25 8.24 -2.69 -2.66
C GLY A 25 8.37 -2.01 -1.30
N THR A 26 8.07 -0.73 -1.27
CA THR A 26 8.19 0.08 -0.06
C THR A 26 7.25 -0.53 0.99
N VAL A 27 7.81 -1.14 2.02
CA VAL A 27 7.02 -1.58 3.17
C VAL A 27 6.74 -0.34 4.00
N LEU A 28 5.47 -0.08 4.29
CA LEU A 28 5.06 1.05 5.13
C LEU A 28 5.92 1.13 6.39
N GLN A 29 6.58 2.26 6.55
CA GLN A 29 7.31 2.57 7.78
C GLN A 29 6.40 3.37 8.70
N PRO A 30 5.85 2.80 9.78
CA PRO A 30 4.90 3.50 10.66
C PRO A 30 5.48 4.78 11.26
N ALA A 31 6.80 4.88 11.39
CA ALA A 31 7.47 6.09 11.84
C ALA A 31 7.27 7.30 10.90
N GLU A 32 6.96 7.07 9.64
CA GLU A 32 6.71 8.10 8.62
C GLU A 32 5.25 8.57 8.58
N VAL A 33 4.35 7.88 9.29
CA VAL A 33 2.96 8.28 9.42
C VAL A 33 2.87 9.58 10.20
N LYS A 34 2.22 10.59 9.62
CA LYS A 34 2.00 11.89 10.25
C LYS A 34 0.83 11.83 11.23
N ALA A 35 0.79 12.76 12.19
CA ALA A 35 -0.36 12.91 13.09
C ALA A 35 -1.68 13.22 12.34
N THR A 36 -1.59 13.78 11.13
CA THR A 36 -2.74 14.05 10.25
C THR A 36 -3.29 12.80 9.55
N GLY A 37 -2.61 11.67 9.66
CA GLY A 37 -3.01 10.40 9.07
C GLY A 37 -2.12 9.92 7.93
N LEU A 38 -2.55 8.82 7.31
CA LEU A 38 -1.91 8.19 6.17
C LEU A 38 -1.98 9.07 4.92
N THR A 39 -0.95 8.97 4.08
CA THR A 39 -1.06 9.36 2.67
C THR A 39 -1.79 8.26 1.88
N ARG A 40 -2.17 8.55 0.63
CA ARG A 40 -2.79 7.55 -0.27
C ARG A 40 -1.87 6.34 -0.49
N GLU A 41 -0.60 6.59 -0.73
CA GLU A 41 0.40 5.54 -0.95
C GLU A 41 0.56 4.66 0.30
N GLN A 42 0.59 5.28 1.48
CA GLN A 42 0.63 4.56 2.74
C GLN A 42 -0.65 3.73 2.98
N ALA A 43 -1.81 4.27 2.64
CA ALA A 43 -3.08 3.55 2.73
C ALA A 43 -3.13 2.36 1.75
N GLN A 44 -2.58 2.50 0.55
CA GLN A 44 -2.45 1.39 -0.40
C GLN A 44 -1.56 0.28 0.16
N GLU A 45 -0.48 0.60 0.84
CA GLU A 45 0.39 -0.40 1.49
C GLU A 45 -0.35 -1.13 2.63
N VAL A 46 -1.15 -0.40 3.42
CA VAL A 46 -2.04 -1.01 4.44
C VAL A 46 -3.03 -1.98 3.80
N LEU A 47 -3.66 -1.57 2.68
CA LEU A 47 -4.56 -2.44 1.92
C LEU A 47 -3.84 -3.72 1.46
N LEU A 48 -2.65 -3.60 0.90
CA LEU A 48 -1.89 -4.76 0.44
C LEU A 48 -1.55 -5.72 1.60
N VAL A 49 -1.26 -5.21 2.80
CA VAL A 49 -1.10 -6.04 4.01
C VAL A 49 -2.40 -6.76 4.36
N ALA A 50 -3.54 -6.07 4.31
CA ALA A 50 -4.84 -6.67 4.58
C ALA A 50 -5.20 -7.77 3.57
N LEU A 51 -4.92 -7.55 2.28
CA LEU A 51 -5.26 -8.47 1.18
C LEU A 51 -4.38 -9.74 1.16
N LYS A 52 -3.17 -9.71 1.73
CA LYS A 52 -2.30 -10.92 1.82
C LYS A 52 -2.96 -12.11 2.51
N HIS A 53 -3.89 -11.84 3.42
CA HIS A 53 -4.60 -12.86 4.21
C HIS A 53 -5.99 -13.19 3.64
N GLN A 54 -6.27 -12.70 2.45
CA GLN A 54 -7.49 -13.00 1.70
C GLN A 54 -7.13 -13.89 0.49
N ASP A 55 -8.12 -14.53 -0.09
CA ASP A 55 -7.95 -15.48 -1.20
C ASP A 55 -7.61 -14.82 -2.56
N TYR A 56 -7.19 -13.56 -2.56
CA TYR A 56 -6.82 -12.85 -3.78
C TYR A 56 -5.43 -13.25 -4.29
N GLN A 57 -5.32 -13.49 -5.60
CA GLN A 57 -4.07 -13.86 -6.26
C GLN A 57 -3.24 -12.61 -6.61
N LEU A 58 -2.78 -11.87 -5.61
CA LEU A 58 -2.09 -10.58 -5.78
C LEU A 58 -0.83 -10.66 -6.67
N ASN A 59 -0.19 -11.81 -6.75
CA ASN A 59 1.02 -12.02 -7.56
C ASN A 59 0.72 -12.41 -9.03
N LYS A 60 -0.56 -12.54 -9.41
CA LYS A 60 -0.94 -12.86 -10.79
C LYS A 60 -0.60 -11.68 -11.70
N PRO A 61 0.14 -11.87 -12.80
CA PRO A 61 0.44 -10.79 -13.75
C PRO A 61 -0.86 -10.19 -14.31
N GLY A 62 -0.99 -8.89 -14.26
CA GLY A 62 -2.20 -8.14 -14.65
C GLY A 62 -3.09 -7.74 -13.48
N VAL A 63 -2.81 -8.19 -12.25
CA VAL A 63 -3.48 -7.68 -11.05
C VAL A 63 -3.00 -6.27 -10.75
N PHE A 64 -3.93 -5.40 -10.41
CA PHE A 64 -3.63 -4.00 -10.07
C PHE A 64 -4.51 -3.52 -8.91
N VAL A 65 -4.03 -2.52 -8.20
CA VAL A 65 -4.79 -1.71 -7.26
C VAL A 65 -4.86 -0.30 -7.83
N ASP A 66 -6.06 0.19 -8.05
CA ASP A 66 -6.33 1.55 -8.47
C ASP A 66 -6.90 2.34 -7.28
N GLY A 67 -6.25 3.45 -6.95
CA GLY A 67 -6.58 4.29 -5.79
C GLY A 67 -7.13 5.66 -6.18
N ASP A 68 -7.52 5.86 -7.43
CA ASP A 68 -7.96 7.17 -7.92
C ASP A 68 -9.49 7.28 -8.01
N LEU A 69 -10.19 6.56 -7.09
CA LEU A 69 -11.64 6.62 -7.03
C LEU A 69 -12.09 7.99 -6.50
N GLN A 70 -12.89 8.65 -7.31
CA GLN A 70 -13.49 9.94 -6.99
C GLN A 70 -14.99 9.89 -7.32
N ASP A 71 -15.78 10.66 -6.58
CA ASP A 71 -17.18 10.89 -6.90
C ASP A 71 -17.34 11.90 -8.04
N ASP A 72 -18.58 12.19 -8.44
CA ASP A 72 -18.88 13.15 -9.50
C ASP A 72 -18.39 14.58 -9.20
N SER A 73 -18.07 14.89 -7.95
CA SER A 73 -17.51 16.18 -7.52
C SER A 73 -15.98 16.20 -7.48
N GLY A 74 -15.32 15.06 -7.77
CA GLY A 74 -13.88 14.89 -7.70
C GLY A 74 -13.35 14.71 -6.28
N GLN A 75 -14.22 14.35 -5.32
CA GLN A 75 -13.85 14.07 -3.93
C GLN A 75 -13.80 12.56 -3.68
N PRO A 76 -13.05 12.12 -2.66
CA PRO A 76 -13.14 10.74 -2.21
C PRO A 76 -14.60 10.38 -1.87
N PRO A 77 -15.13 9.22 -2.34
CA PRO A 77 -16.49 8.82 -2.08
C PRO A 77 -16.83 8.71 -0.58
N HIS A 78 -15.83 8.33 0.23
CA HIS A 78 -16.00 8.15 1.67
C HIS A 78 -15.08 9.10 2.46
N PRO A 79 -15.58 10.17 3.05
CA PRO A 79 -14.79 11.12 3.84
C PRO A 79 -14.03 10.44 4.98
N GLY A 80 -12.72 10.71 5.08
CA GLY A 80 -11.83 10.09 6.08
C GLY A 80 -11.21 8.77 5.63
N TYR A 81 -11.54 8.29 4.44
CA TYR A 81 -10.99 7.09 3.83
C TYR A 81 -10.33 7.40 2.49
N PHE A 82 -9.39 6.53 2.10
CA PHE A 82 -8.97 6.38 0.73
C PHE A 82 -9.62 5.14 0.12
N ASP A 83 -10.20 5.32 -1.05
CA ASP A 83 -10.93 4.26 -1.74
C ASP A 83 -10.08 3.68 -2.87
N PHE A 84 -10.09 2.35 -2.96
CA PHE A 84 -9.31 1.58 -3.91
C PHE A 84 -10.16 0.52 -4.58
N SER A 85 -9.90 0.26 -5.86
CA SER A 85 -10.38 -0.95 -6.52
C SER A 85 -9.24 -1.95 -6.68
N LEU A 86 -9.54 -3.22 -6.43
CA LEU A 86 -8.69 -4.34 -6.81
C LEU A 86 -9.24 -4.95 -8.09
N GLY A 87 -8.40 -5.09 -9.10
CA GLY A 87 -8.81 -5.63 -10.38
C GLY A 87 -7.75 -6.47 -11.05
N TYR A 88 -8.15 -7.06 -12.17
CA TYR A 88 -7.32 -7.89 -12.99
C TYR A 88 -7.53 -7.58 -14.48
N ASN A 89 -6.47 -7.23 -15.16
CA ASN A 89 -6.45 -7.08 -16.62
C ASN A 89 -6.10 -8.44 -17.23
N ASP A 90 -7.09 -9.10 -17.85
CA ASP A 90 -6.82 -10.35 -18.58
C ASP A 90 -6.18 -10.05 -19.93
N PRO A 91 -4.89 -10.38 -20.11
CA PRO A 91 -4.18 -10.09 -21.35
C PRO A 91 -4.69 -10.92 -22.53
N LYS A 92 -5.39 -12.04 -22.28
CA LYS A 92 -5.95 -12.91 -23.33
C LYS A 92 -7.34 -12.49 -23.76
N ALA A 93 -8.17 -12.06 -22.81
CA ALA A 93 -9.53 -11.62 -23.09
C ALA A 93 -9.60 -10.13 -23.49
N GLY A 94 -8.55 -9.33 -23.20
CA GLY A 94 -8.58 -7.88 -23.38
C GLY A 94 -9.63 -7.20 -22.51
N ALA A 95 -9.96 -7.82 -21.37
CA ALA A 95 -11.00 -7.38 -20.45
C ALA A 95 -10.43 -7.10 -19.07
N THR A 96 -11.06 -6.18 -18.34
CA THR A 96 -10.78 -5.88 -16.95
C THR A 96 -11.87 -6.47 -16.07
N GLU A 97 -11.47 -7.23 -15.06
CA GLU A 97 -12.33 -7.72 -13.99
C GLU A 97 -12.05 -6.92 -12.72
N TYR A 98 -13.10 -6.45 -12.04
CA TYR A 98 -12.97 -5.85 -10.72
C TYR A 98 -13.32 -6.90 -9.66
N TRP A 99 -12.39 -7.12 -8.72
CA TRP A 99 -12.51 -8.15 -7.68
C TRP A 99 -13.04 -7.61 -6.37
N GLY A 100 -12.91 -6.30 -6.12
CA GLY A 100 -13.43 -5.67 -4.90
C GLY A 100 -13.18 -4.17 -4.87
N LEU A 101 -13.98 -3.51 -4.03
CA LEU A 101 -13.83 -2.11 -3.65
C LEU A 101 -13.48 -2.06 -2.16
N PHE A 102 -12.46 -1.30 -1.82
CA PHE A 102 -11.92 -1.22 -0.47
C PHE A 102 -11.78 0.22 -0.03
N SER A 103 -12.13 0.48 1.23
CA SER A 103 -11.89 1.77 1.88
C SER A 103 -10.89 1.57 3.03
N VAL A 104 -9.87 2.41 3.07
CA VAL A 104 -8.82 2.40 4.10
C VAL A 104 -8.88 3.70 4.89
N SER A 105 -9.12 3.60 6.20
CA SER A 105 -9.12 4.76 7.07
C SER A 105 -7.78 5.48 7.08
N THR A 106 -7.81 6.80 6.88
CA THR A 106 -6.62 7.64 6.95
C THR A 106 -6.04 7.72 8.36
N ALA A 107 -6.87 7.55 9.38
CA ALA A 107 -6.51 7.79 10.78
C ALA A 107 -6.06 6.53 11.53
N THR A 108 -6.60 5.37 11.20
CA THR A 108 -6.34 4.11 11.93
C THR A 108 -5.79 3.01 11.05
N GLY A 109 -5.91 3.12 9.71
CA GLY A 109 -5.61 2.04 8.78
C GLY A 109 -6.65 0.92 8.83
N ASP A 110 -7.87 1.18 9.34
CA ASP A 110 -8.97 0.23 9.26
C ASP A 110 -9.35 -0.01 7.80
N VAL A 111 -9.63 -1.27 7.43
CA VAL A 111 -9.85 -1.68 6.02
C VAL A 111 -11.19 -2.37 5.89
N TRP A 112 -12.02 -1.86 4.98
CA TRP A 112 -13.34 -2.39 4.67
C TRP A 112 -13.43 -2.80 3.20
N GLU A 113 -13.96 -3.98 2.94
CA GLU A 113 -14.42 -4.39 1.61
C GLU A 113 -15.87 -3.94 1.49
N ILE A 114 -16.12 -2.96 0.61
CA ILE A 114 -17.38 -2.21 0.58
C ILE A 114 -18.53 -3.04 0.01
N ASN A 115 -18.26 -3.86 -1.01
CA ASN A 115 -19.32 -4.65 -1.67
C ASN A 115 -19.99 -5.67 -0.73
N SER A 116 -19.26 -6.22 0.22
CA SER A 116 -19.75 -7.19 1.19
C SER A 116 -19.88 -6.61 2.60
N CYS A 117 -19.53 -5.35 2.80
CA CYS A 117 -19.42 -4.70 4.11
C CYS A 117 -18.58 -5.51 5.10
N LYS A 118 -17.53 -6.13 4.61
CA LYS A 118 -16.64 -6.94 5.41
C LYS A 118 -15.44 -6.11 5.88
N ARG A 119 -15.30 -6.00 7.18
CA ARG A 119 -14.06 -5.48 7.78
C ARG A 119 -12.95 -6.52 7.64
N LEU A 120 -11.80 -6.13 7.06
CA LEU A 120 -10.66 -7.03 6.94
C LEU A 120 -9.87 -7.06 8.25
N ASP A 121 -9.37 -8.23 8.61
CA ASP A 121 -8.63 -8.46 9.84
C ASP A 121 -7.47 -9.42 9.60
N GLY A 122 -6.48 -9.36 10.50
CA GLY A 122 -5.30 -10.21 10.48
C GLY A 122 -4.28 -9.73 11.50
N SER A 123 -3.42 -10.62 11.99
CA SER A 123 -2.44 -10.25 13.04
C SER A 123 -1.45 -9.17 12.56
N GLU A 124 -0.97 -9.28 11.32
CA GLU A 124 -0.05 -8.30 10.72
C GLU A 124 -0.77 -6.95 10.55
N LEU A 125 -2.00 -6.95 10.05
CA LEU A 125 -2.82 -5.74 9.90
C LEU A 125 -3.08 -5.07 11.25
N ARG A 126 -3.50 -5.82 12.28
CA ARG A 126 -3.72 -5.27 13.63
C ARG A 126 -2.47 -4.64 14.24
N ALA A 127 -1.30 -5.28 14.05
CA ALA A 127 -0.03 -4.73 14.53
C ALA A 127 0.29 -3.38 13.84
N LEU A 128 0.06 -3.30 12.53
CA LEU A 128 0.25 -2.08 11.74
C LEU A 128 -0.73 -0.98 12.16
N GLN A 129 -2.02 -1.31 12.28
CA GLN A 129 -3.06 -0.40 12.77
C GLN A 129 -2.72 0.18 14.16
N GLY A 130 -2.23 -0.65 15.07
CA GLY A 130 -1.78 -0.19 16.41
C GLY A 130 -0.69 0.87 16.32
N GLN A 131 0.25 0.71 15.40
CA GLN A 131 1.33 1.69 15.18
C GLN A 131 0.81 2.98 14.52
N ILE A 132 -0.10 2.87 13.56
CA ILE A 132 -0.74 4.03 12.93
C ILE A 132 -1.53 4.84 13.97
N MET A 133 -2.37 4.17 14.76
CA MET A 133 -3.15 4.79 15.83
C MET A 133 -2.27 5.48 16.89
N ALA A 134 -1.12 4.89 17.21
CA ALA A 134 -0.15 5.53 18.11
C ALA A 134 0.43 6.83 17.55
N ARG A 135 0.51 6.96 16.21
CA ARG A 135 1.01 8.18 15.53
C ARG A 135 -0.06 9.24 15.37
N THR A 136 -1.29 8.85 15.05
CA THR A 136 -2.41 9.77 14.80
C THR A 136 -3.12 10.19 16.08
N GLY A 137 -2.97 9.43 17.16
CA GLY A 137 -3.72 9.63 18.42
C GLY A 137 -5.21 9.29 18.28
N LYS A 138 -5.58 8.56 17.21
CA LYS A 138 -6.96 8.11 16.96
C LYS A 138 -7.12 6.63 17.31
N THR A 139 -8.36 6.22 17.53
CA THR A 139 -8.74 4.83 17.81
C THR A 139 -9.85 4.39 16.85
N LEU A 140 -10.12 3.09 16.79
CA LEU A 140 -11.22 2.56 15.99
C LEU A 140 -12.60 3.08 16.47
N ALA A 141 -12.73 3.45 17.75
CA ALA A 141 -13.93 4.05 18.28
C ALA A 141 -14.15 5.49 17.78
N ASP A 142 -13.07 6.22 17.51
CA ASP A 142 -13.15 7.60 16.97
C ASP A 142 -13.67 7.63 15.53
N GLU A 143 -13.68 6.49 14.84
CA GLU A 143 -14.11 6.37 13.45
C GLU A 143 -15.58 6.00 13.28
N GLU A 144 -16.27 5.69 14.35
CA GLU A 144 -17.68 5.30 14.28
C GLU A 144 -18.54 6.24 13.42
N PRO A 145 -18.40 7.59 13.54
CA PRO A 145 -19.16 8.51 12.69
C PRO A 145 -18.79 8.45 11.20
N GLN A 146 -17.48 8.26 10.88
CA GLN A 146 -17.04 8.15 9.49
C GLN A 146 -17.44 6.80 8.88
N ARG A 147 -17.47 5.75 9.70
CA ARG A 147 -17.85 4.40 9.28
C ARG A 147 -19.29 4.35 8.77
N GLN A 148 -20.20 5.16 9.35
CA GLN A 148 -21.56 5.32 8.84
C GLN A 148 -21.58 5.77 7.37
N GLY A 149 -20.64 6.60 6.96
CA GLY A 149 -20.52 7.04 5.57
C GLY A 149 -20.09 5.95 4.57
N LEU A 150 -19.64 4.77 5.04
CA LEU A 150 -19.34 3.63 4.16
C LEU A 150 -20.57 2.89 3.64
N GLY A 151 -21.77 3.19 4.18
CA GLY A 151 -23.00 2.47 3.84
C GLY A 151 -23.05 1.03 4.35
N CYS A 152 -22.25 0.71 5.39
CA CYS A 152 -22.08 -0.63 5.95
C CYS A 152 -22.65 -0.73 7.39
N GLU A 153 -23.66 0.07 7.70
CA GLU A 153 -24.12 0.28 9.08
C GLU A 153 -24.88 -0.90 9.70
N ASP A 154 -25.48 -1.77 8.87
CA ASP A 154 -26.44 -2.76 9.31
C ASP A 154 -25.95 -4.22 9.23
N GLN A 155 -24.64 -4.46 9.23
CA GLN A 155 -24.13 -5.82 9.28
C GLN A 155 -23.95 -6.25 10.75
N PRO A 156 -24.70 -7.25 11.22
CA PRO A 156 -24.64 -7.75 12.60
C PRO A 156 -23.31 -8.46 12.92
#